data_9102e88f93c63f19a64365fad05a34f7
#
_entry.id   9102e88f93c63f19a64365fad05a34f7
#
_cell.length_a   1.000
_cell.length_b   1.000
_cell.length_c   1.000
_cell.angle_alpha   90.00
_cell.angle_beta   90.00
_cell.angle_gamma   90.00
#
_symmetry.space_group_name_H-M   'P 1'
#
loop_
_entity.id
_entity.type
_entity.pdbx_description
1 polymer ?
#
loop_
_entity_poly.entity_id
_entity_poly.type
_entity_poly.pdbx_seq_one_letter_code
_entity_poly.pdbx_strand_id
1 'polypeptide(L)'
;MTNRQSVVDQARSEQARPSSAQCAQSAVRRVVFVVLLFGLVSCFGDIVYEGARSANGQYFSLLGASATMMGILYGTGEFFGYALRLVSGRICDETGRHWPLIIAGYGSLIVVPFMGLTTNLGVLCALFLIERIGKALRNPPKDAVLSQLSEKKIGTGIVFGLQEALDQIGAFAGPMVFTAVFLESGRTDVAAYQLGYAWLFPVVALVVIAVVCAWRVVTRFKLVEEGAAGASKDAGPAAIFPLYMAFTFFASAGLVAFSIIGFHLKSRGVIADGAITTLYSVAMIVDAIAALVIGRLYDVVKVRVGKRTAGLKTLFVIPLCSIGVPFLALSESAWLAAAGLALYGIVLGTHETVMRSAIADLTVFRKRGTAYGIFNVVYGLGFFAGSSLMGILYDHWGSPGVGACVLVLEAAAFLLFIRLNRRAQ
;
A
#
# COMPACT_ATOMS: atom_id res chain seq x y z
N MET A 1 -1.49 13.02 70.67
CA MET A 1 -1.02 13.80 69.52
C MET A 1 -0.83 13.00 68.23
N THR A 2 -0.87 11.67 68.30
CA THR A 2 -0.59 10.74 67.14
C THR A 2 -1.71 10.60 66.13
N ASN A 3 -2.96 10.96 66.47
CA ASN A 3 -4.13 10.70 65.58
C ASN A 3 -4.42 11.82 64.56
N ARG A 4 -3.87 13.04 64.75
CA ARG A 4 -4.05 14.14 63.77
C ARG A 4 -3.07 14.09 62.61
N GLN A 5 -1.87 13.55 62.81
CA GLN A 5 -0.89 13.42 61.76
C GLN A 5 -1.26 12.33 60.74
N SER A 6 -1.80 11.19 61.18
CA SER A 6 -2.28 10.13 60.31
C SER A 6 -3.44 10.54 59.40
N VAL A 7 -4.36 11.39 59.91
CA VAL A 7 -5.49 11.93 59.12
C VAL A 7 -5.04 12.96 58.09
N VAL A 8 -4.01 13.78 58.40
CA VAL A 8 -3.42 14.75 57.47
C VAL A 8 -2.62 14.03 56.38
N ASP A 9 -1.89 12.96 56.71
CA ASP A 9 -1.13 12.16 55.74
C ASP A 9 -2.08 11.32 54.85
N GLN A 10 -3.20 10.81 55.37
CA GLN A 10 -4.24 10.18 54.54
C GLN A 10 -4.90 11.19 53.59
N ALA A 11 -5.25 12.39 54.05
CA ALA A 11 -5.83 13.44 53.19
C ALA A 11 -4.85 13.93 52.12
N ARG A 12 -3.54 14.01 52.40
CA ARG A 12 -2.50 14.31 51.43
C ARG A 12 -2.31 13.17 50.42
N SER A 13 -2.41 11.90 50.81
CA SER A 13 -2.33 10.75 49.91
C SER A 13 -3.56 10.62 49.02
N GLU A 14 -4.75 11.02 49.48
CA GLU A 14 -5.97 11.09 48.65
C GLU A 14 -5.98 12.26 47.68
N GLN A 15 -5.43 13.43 48.05
CA GLN A 15 -5.25 14.57 47.14
C GLN A 15 -4.16 14.35 46.07
N ALA A 16 -3.21 13.43 46.30
CA ALA A 16 -2.15 13.08 45.35
C ALA A 16 -2.57 12.04 44.28
N ARG A 17 -3.78 11.42 44.43
CA ARG A 17 -4.30 10.52 43.40
C ARG A 17 -4.87 11.34 42.24
N PRO A 18 -4.34 11.18 41.00
CA PRO A 18 -4.92 11.87 39.86
C PRO A 18 -6.40 11.52 39.72
N SER A 19 -7.24 12.52 39.48
CA SER A 19 -8.69 12.30 39.33
C SER A 19 -8.93 11.30 38.18
N SER A 20 -10.04 10.55 38.24
CA SER A 20 -10.41 9.59 37.18
C SER A 20 -10.45 10.24 35.80
N ALA A 21 -10.79 11.52 35.71
CA ALA A 21 -10.76 12.33 34.49
C ALA A 21 -9.31 12.59 33.99
N GLN A 22 -8.38 12.88 34.89
CA GLN A 22 -6.96 13.08 34.54
C GLN A 22 -6.30 11.77 34.08
N CYS A 23 -6.65 10.64 34.70
CA CYS A 23 -6.20 9.32 34.24
C CYS A 23 -6.77 8.98 32.86
N ALA A 24 -8.04 9.24 32.59
CA ALA A 24 -8.67 9.04 31.30
C ALA A 24 -8.03 9.92 30.22
N GLN A 25 -7.80 11.19 30.51
CA GLN A 25 -7.17 12.14 29.57
C GLN A 25 -5.72 11.78 29.26
N SER A 26 -4.96 11.32 30.26
CA SER A 26 -3.58 10.86 30.04
C SER A 26 -3.52 9.58 29.18
N ALA A 27 -4.48 8.69 29.33
CA ALA A 27 -4.58 7.49 28.52
C ALA A 27 -4.93 7.81 27.04
N VAL A 28 -5.85 8.77 26.80
CA VAL A 28 -6.15 9.24 25.43
C VAL A 28 -4.93 9.85 24.78
N ARG A 29 -4.19 10.73 25.46
CA ARG A 29 -2.96 11.33 24.94
C ARG A 29 -1.93 10.28 24.54
N ARG A 30 -1.76 9.18 25.30
CA ARG A 30 -0.83 8.09 24.95
C ARG A 30 -1.27 7.34 23.69
N VAL A 31 -2.58 7.05 23.56
CA VAL A 31 -3.12 6.41 22.36
C VAL A 31 -2.91 7.29 21.13
N VAL A 32 -3.23 8.59 21.22
CA VAL A 32 -2.98 9.56 20.14
C VAL A 32 -1.49 9.58 19.76
N PHE A 33 -0.60 9.63 20.74
CA PHE A 33 0.85 9.63 20.51
C PHE A 33 1.31 8.36 19.77
N VAL A 34 0.82 7.18 20.14
CA VAL A 34 1.16 5.93 19.45
C VAL A 34 0.58 5.91 18.02
N VAL A 35 -0.65 6.40 17.83
CA VAL A 35 -1.24 6.52 16.49
C VAL A 35 -0.40 7.44 15.60
N LEU A 36 0.07 8.58 16.13
CA LEU A 36 0.98 9.47 15.41
C LEU A 36 2.33 8.83 15.11
N LEU A 37 2.90 8.06 16.06
CA LEU A 37 4.14 7.30 15.80
C LEU A 37 3.96 6.29 14.68
N PHE A 38 2.85 5.54 14.65
CA PHE A 38 2.55 4.63 13.54
C PHE A 38 2.34 5.38 12.23
N GLY A 39 1.72 6.55 12.26
CA GLY A 39 1.61 7.43 11.10
C GLY A 39 2.97 7.88 10.56
N LEU A 40 3.90 8.27 11.44
CA LEU A 40 5.28 8.58 11.05
C LEU A 40 6.03 7.36 10.52
N VAL A 41 5.85 6.20 11.14
CA VAL A 41 6.42 4.92 10.65
C VAL A 41 5.94 4.61 9.24
N SER A 42 4.63 4.78 8.97
CA SER A 42 4.05 4.60 7.64
C SER A 42 4.60 5.62 6.65
N CYS A 43 4.56 6.91 7.00
CA CYS A 43 5.07 7.99 6.16
C CYS A 43 6.54 7.77 5.75
N PHE A 44 7.43 7.55 6.72
CA PHE A 44 8.84 7.28 6.43
C PHE A 44 9.04 5.94 5.69
N GLY A 45 8.22 4.92 6.01
CA GLY A 45 8.24 3.64 5.31
C GLY A 45 7.89 3.80 3.83
N ASP A 46 6.90 4.63 3.52
CA ASP A 46 6.47 4.89 2.14
C ASP A 46 7.42 5.84 1.40
N ILE A 47 8.11 6.77 2.09
CA ILE A 47 9.25 7.51 1.48
C ILE A 47 10.29 6.52 0.94
N VAL A 48 10.67 5.50 1.72
CA VAL A 48 11.65 4.50 1.29
C VAL A 48 11.10 3.62 0.16
N TYR A 49 9.90 3.11 0.34
CA TYR A 49 9.26 2.17 -0.58
C TYR A 49 8.90 2.80 -1.93
N GLU A 50 8.18 3.93 -1.92
CA GLU A 50 7.72 4.59 -3.14
C GLU A 50 8.85 5.36 -3.82
N GLY A 51 9.83 5.86 -3.05
CA GLY A 51 11.06 6.40 -3.60
C GLY A 51 11.79 5.38 -4.45
N ALA A 52 12.09 4.20 -3.90
CA ALA A 52 12.72 3.12 -4.65
C ALA A 52 11.86 2.66 -5.84
N ARG A 53 10.53 2.51 -5.65
CA ARG A 53 9.60 2.10 -6.69
C ARG A 53 9.62 3.03 -7.89
N SER A 54 9.72 4.35 -7.67
CA SER A 54 9.79 5.35 -8.73
C SER A 54 11.07 5.28 -9.56
N ALA A 55 12.19 4.82 -8.97
CA ALA A 55 13.51 4.78 -9.58
C ALA A 55 13.93 3.40 -10.13
N ASN A 56 13.39 2.31 -9.56
CA ASN A 56 13.82 0.95 -9.87
C ASN A 56 13.73 0.60 -11.37
N GLY A 57 12.63 0.97 -12.04
CA GLY A 57 12.44 0.66 -13.47
C GLY A 57 13.55 1.26 -14.34
N GLN A 58 13.92 2.48 -14.05
CA GLN A 58 14.97 3.24 -14.73
C GLN A 58 16.36 2.70 -14.38
N TYR A 59 16.62 2.49 -13.07
CA TYR A 59 17.91 1.98 -12.59
C TYR A 59 18.22 0.59 -13.17
N PHE A 60 17.27 -0.32 -13.13
CA PHE A 60 17.45 -1.66 -13.68
C PHE A 60 17.63 -1.65 -15.21
N SER A 61 16.92 -0.74 -15.91
CA SER A 61 17.14 -0.50 -17.35
C SER A 61 18.57 -0.08 -17.67
N LEU A 62 19.15 0.84 -16.85
CA LEU A 62 20.57 1.24 -16.99
C LEU A 62 21.55 0.07 -16.80
N LEU A 63 21.17 -0.90 -15.97
CA LEU A 63 21.98 -2.10 -15.70
C LEU A 63 21.73 -3.24 -16.71
N GLY A 64 20.92 -2.99 -17.75
CA GLY A 64 20.67 -3.95 -18.82
C GLY A 64 19.54 -4.94 -18.53
N ALA A 65 18.67 -4.68 -17.56
CA ALA A 65 17.47 -5.49 -17.35
C ALA A 65 16.51 -5.33 -18.55
N SER A 66 15.82 -6.42 -18.91
CA SER A 66 14.75 -6.38 -19.92
C SER A 66 13.39 -6.04 -19.30
N ALA A 67 12.41 -5.65 -20.12
CA ALA A 67 11.05 -5.45 -19.66
C ALA A 67 10.42 -6.75 -19.15
N THR A 68 10.76 -7.90 -19.74
CA THR A 68 10.39 -9.23 -19.23
C THR A 68 10.86 -9.43 -17.80
N MET A 69 12.15 -9.15 -17.53
CA MET A 69 12.70 -9.25 -16.17
C MET A 69 11.98 -8.35 -15.20
N MET A 70 11.67 -7.11 -15.58
CA MET A 70 10.93 -6.16 -14.75
C MET A 70 9.50 -6.64 -14.48
N GLY A 71 8.79 -7.11 -15.50
CA GLY A 71 7.42 -7.62 -15.37
C GLY A 71 7.34 -8.83 -14.41
N ILE A 72 8.24 -9.80 -14.57
CA ILE A 72 8.31 -10.99 -13.70
C ILE A 72 8.68 -10.60 -12.26
N LEU A 73 9.72 -9.77 -12.10
CA LEU A 73 10.20 -9.35 -10.77
C LEU A 73 9.12 -8.61 -9.99
N TYR A 74 8.51 -7.59 -10.60
CA TYR A 74 7.46 -6.80 -9.96
C TYR A 74 6.19 -7.63 -9.73
N GLY A 75 5.80 -8.44 -10.71
CA GLY A 75 4.67 -9.35 -10.56
C GLY A 75 4.87 -10.33 -9.41
N THR A 76 6.04 -10.97 -9.33
CA THR A 76 6.41 -11.90 -8.24
C THR A 76 6.42 -11.18 -6.89
N GLY A 77 6.99 -9.97 -6.83
CA GLY A 77 7.03 -9.17 -5.62
C GLY A 77 5.64 -8.81 -5.10
N GLU A 78 4.74 -8.35 -5.97
CA GLU A 78 3.37 -8.03 -5.58
C GLU A 78 2.58 -9.30 -5.20
N PHE A 79 2.76 -10.41 -5.93
CA PHE A 79 2.14 -11.68 -5.54
C PHE A 79 2.53 -12.11 -4.13
N PHE A 80 3.82 -12.14 -3.81
CA PHE A 80 4.28 -12.43 -2.45
C PHE A 80 3.84 -11.38 -1.45
N GLY A 81 3.86 -10.10 -1.84
CA GLY A 81 3.38 -8.98 -1.03
C GLY A 81 1.92 -9.13 -0.60
N TYR A 82 1.06 -9.66 -1.45
CA TYR A 82 -0.34 -9.90 -1.13
C TYR A 82 -0.59 -11.28 -0.50
N ALA A 83 0.00 -12.37 -1.03
CA ALA A 83 -0.25 -13.72 -0.56
C ALA A 83 0.27 -13.95 0.87
N LEU A 84 1.46 -13.45 1.19
CA LEU A 84 2.05 -13.61 2.52
C LEU A 84 1.34 -12.81 3.62
N ARG A 85 0.51 -11.81 3.27
CA ARG A 85 -0.36 -11.12 4.26
C ARG A 85 -1.36 -12.06 4.91
N LEU A 86 -1.83 -13.08 4.17
CA LEU A 86 -2.70 -14.11 4.74
C LEU A 86 -1.96 -14.93 5.79
N VAL A 87 -0.69 -15.27 5.52
CA VAL A 87 0.15 -16.05 6.44
C VAL A 87 0.51 -15.22 7.68
N SER A 88 0.96 -13.97 7.49
CA SER A 88 1.34 -13.11 8.62
C SER A 88 0.15 -12.74 9.49
N GLY A 89 -1.03 -12.50 8.90
CA GLY A 89 -2.28 -12.28 9.62
C GLY A 89 -2.66 -13.49 10.46
N ARG A 90 -2.59 -14.71 9.88
CA ARG A 90 -2.89 -15.95 10.60
C ARG A 90 -1.92 -16.21 11.76
N ILE A 91 -0.63 -16.01 11.54
CA ILE A 91 0.39 -16.12 12.62
C ILE A 91 0.04 -15.14 13.76
N CYS A 92 -0.37 -13.92 13.41
CA CYS A 92 -0.75 -12.91 14.38
C CYS A 92 -1.99 -13.31 15.19
N ASP A 93 -3.03 -13.81 14.51
CA ASP A 93 -4.28 -14.27 15.14
C ASP A 93 -4.07 -15.49 16.06
N GLU A 94 -3.23 -16.44 15.63
CA GLU A 94 -2.96 -17.66 16.39
C GLU A 94 -2.01 -17.44 17.57
N THR A 95 -1.02 -16.55 17.42
CA THR A 95 0.03 -16.35 18.44
C THR A 95 -0.15 -15.12 19.32
N GLY A 96 -0.96 -14.15 18.89
CA GLY A 96 -1.07 -12.82 19.51
C GLY A 96 0.21 -11.97 19.44
N ARG A 97 1.26 -12.44 18.76
CA ARG A 97 2.58 -11.79 18.70
C ARG A 97 2.68 -10.83 17.53
N HIS A 98 2.24 -9.58 17.70
CA HIS A 98 2.27 -8.55 16.68
C HIS A 98 3.67 -7.96 16.45
N TRP A 99 4.40 -7.64 17.54
CA TRP A 99 5.64 -6.86 17.49
C TRP A 99 6.80 -7.51 16.75
N PRO A 100 7.08 -8.83 16.88
CA PRO A 100 8.15 -9.46 16.11
C PRO A 100 7.97 -9.30 14.60
N LEU A 101 6.73 -9.44 14.10
CA LEU A 101 6.43 -9.28 12.68
C LEU A 101 6.51 -7.82 12.23
N ILE A 102 6.04 -6.86 13.05
CA ILE A 102 6.17 -5.42 12.79
C ILE A 102 7.65 -5.02 12.72
N ILE A 103 8.46 -5.40 13.71
CA ILE A 103 9.87 -5.04 13.79
C ILE A 103 10.66 -5.68 12.64
N ALA A 104 10.45 -6.98 12.35
CA ALA A 104 11.10 -7.66 11.25
C ALA A 104 10.71 -7.03 9.90
N GLY A 105 9.41 -6.74 9.70
CA GLY A 105 8.91 -6.19 8.45
C GLY A 105 9.33 -4.74 8.19
N TYR A 106 9.41 -3.87 9.20
CA TYR A 106 9.98 -2.53 9.04
C TYR A 106 11.51 -2.54 9.01
N GLY A 107 12.15 -3.44 9.76
CA GLY A 107 13.60 -3.64 9.73
C GLY A 107 14.09 -4.09 8.36
N SER A 108 13.30 -4.87 7.61
CA SER A 108 13.64 -5.29 6.25
C SER A 108 13.73 -4.13 5.26
N LEU A 109 13.19 -2.94 5.55
CA LEU A 109 13.37 -1.76 4.71
C LEU A 109 14.84 -1.36 4.54
N ILE A 110 15.73 -1.81 5.44
CA ILE A 110 17.18 -1.55 5.31
C ILE A 110 17.76 -2.11 4.00
N VAL A 111 17.14 -3.13 3.40
CA VAL A 111 17.62 -3.69 2.14
C VAL A 111 17.46 -2.71 0.96
N VAL A 112 16.53 -1.74 1.07
CA VAL A 112 16.27 -0.78 -0.01
C VAL A 112 17.48 0.13 -0.26
N PRO A 113 18.03 0.87 0.72
CA PRO A 113 19.24 1.64 0.47
C PRO A 113 20.46 0.78 0.10
N PHE A 114 20.52 -0.50 0.50
CA PHE A 114 21.56 -1.43 0.03
C PHE A 114 21.49 -1.72 -1.47
N MET A 115 20.35 -1.49 -2.14
CA MET A 115 20.26 -1.57 -3.60
C MET A 115 21.22 -0.57 -4.29
N GLY A 116 21.50 0.56 -3.65
CA GLY A 116 22.49 1.53 -4.13
C GLY A 116 23.97 1.08 -4.03
N LEU A 117 24.26 0.00 -3.32
CA LEU A 117 25.64 -0.48 -3.14
C LEU A 117 26.03 -1.58 -4.15
N THR A 118 25.15 -1.96 -5.07
CA THR A 118 25.39 -3.04 -6.01
C THR A 118 24.85 -2.73 -7.39
N THR A 119 25.52 -3.22 -8.40
CA THR A 119 25.05 -3.23 -9.78
C THR A 119 24.71 -4.62 -10.30
N ASN A 120 24.82 -5.63 -9.42
CA ASN A 120 24.46 -7.00 -9.76
C ASN A 120 22.94 -7.18 -9.75
N LEU A 121 22.35 -7.42 -10.93
CA LEU A 121 20.90 -7.57 -11.10
C LEU A 121 20.30 -8.68 -10.23
N GLY A 122 21.01 -9.81 -10.06
CA GLY A 122 20.54 -10.91 -9.21
C GLY A 122 20.41 -10.51 -7.74
N VAL A 123 21.41 -9.76 -7.24
CA VAL A 123 21.37 -9.22 -5.87
C VAL A 123 20.26 -8.18 -5.72
N LEU A 124 20.10 -7.28 -6.70
CA LEU A 124 19.02 -6.29 -6.70
C LEU A 124 17.63 -6.94 -6.66
N CYS A 125 17.43 -8.01 -7.46
CA CYS A 125 16.19 -8.79 -7.44
C CYS A 125 15.92 -9.41 -6.06
N ALA A 126 16.95 -9.97 -5.44
CA ALA A 126 16.82 -10.56 -4.11
C ALA A 126 16.46 -9.50 -3.05
N LEU A 127 17.14 -8.35 -3.05
CA LEU A 127 16.84 -7.24 -2.15
C LEU A 127 15.41 -6.71 -2.34
N PHE A 128 14.97 -6.56 -3.59
CA PHE A 128 13.60 -6.17 -3.92
C PHE A 128 12.57 -7.16 -3.37
N LEU A 129 12.77 -8.46 -3.54
CA LEU A 129 11.86 -9.48 -3.03
C LEU A 129 11.84 -9.52 -1.49
N ILE A 130 12.98 -9.33 -0.83
CA ILE A 130 13.06 -9.24 0.65
C ILE A 130 12.23 -8.05 1.14
N GLU A 131 12.30 -6.90 0.48
CA GLU A 131 11.47 -5.74 0.82
C GLU A 131 9.97 -6.07 0.70
N ARG A 132 9.52 -6.73 -0.39
CA ARG A 132 8.12 -7.14 -0.60
C ARG A 132 7.62 -8.10 0.48
N ILE A 133 8.44 -9.08 0.84
CA ILE A 133 8.17 -10.01 1.96
C ILE A 133 8.03 -9.22 3.27
N GLY A 134 8.95 -8.29 3.53
CA GLY A 134 8.88 -7.42 4.71
C GLY A 134 7.59 -6.60 4.79
N LYS A 135 7.13 -6.05 3.67
CA LYS A 135 5.84 -5.33 3.59
C LYS A 135 4.66 -6.25 3.93
N ALA A 136 4.68 -7.48 3.44
CA ALA A 136 3.66 -8.47 3.75
C ALA A 136 3.64 -8.89 5.23
N LEU A 137 4.81 -8.97 5.85
CA LEU A 137 4.92 -9.34 7.26
C LEU A 137 4.40 -8.25 8.21
N ARG A 138 4.65 -6.96 7.91
CA ARG A 138 4.35 -5.85 8.83
C ARG A 138 2.91 -5.35 8.78
N ASN A 139 2.23 -5.40 7.62
CA ASN A 139 0.94 -4.73 7.43
C ASN A 139 -0.19 -5.31 8.30
N PRO A 140 -0.50 -6.63 8.28
CA PRO A 140 -1.59 -7.17 9.08
C PRO A 140 -1.40 -6.97 10.60
N PRO A 141 -0.20 -7.22 11.20
CA PRO A 141 0.00 -6.95 12.62
C PRO A 141 -0.10 -5.47 12.98
N LYS A 142 0.38 -4.55 12.11
CA LYS A 142 0.23 -3.10 12.30
C LYS A 142 -1.25 -2.71 12.37
N ASP A 143 -2.03 -3.18 11.41
CA ASP A 143 -3.46 -2.88 11.31
C ASP A 143 -4.24 -3.44 12.50
N ALA A 144 -3.88 -4.63 13.00
CA ALA A 144 -4.46 -5.21 14.20
C ALA A 144 -4.20 -4.36 15.45
N VAL A 145 -2.96 -3.88 15.65
CA VAL A 145 -2.59 -2.99 16.75
C VAL A 145 -3.34 -1.66 16.66
N LEU A 146 -3.40 -1.05 15.47
CA LEU A 146 -4.12 0.22 15.25
C LEU A 146 -5.63 0.07 15.49
N SER A 147 -6.23 -1.04 15.04
CA SER A 147 -7.64 -1.34 15.28
C SER A 147 -7.95 -1.39 16.78
N GLN A 148 -7.17 -2.14 17.57
CA GLN A 148 -7.36 -2.22 19.03
C GLN A 148 -7.20 -0.86 19.73
N LEU A 149 -6.24 -0.03 19.27
CA LEU A 149 -6.04 1.32 19.83
C LEU A 149 -7.21 2.25 19.51
N SER A 150 -7.79 2.12 18.30
CA SER A 150 -8.88 2.97 17.82
C SER A 150 -10.21 2.70 18.54
N GLU A 151 -10.57 1.44 18.76
CA GLU A 151 -11.82 1.02 19.38
C GLU A 151 -11.97 1.56 20.81
N LYS A 152 -10.86 1.69 21.53
CA LYS A 152 -10.88 2.07 22.94
C LYS A 152 -11.16 3.56 23.20
N LYS A 153 -10.82 4.52 22.27
CA LYS A 153 -10.82 5.95 22.65
C LYS A 153 -10.95 7.02 21.57
N ILE A 154 -10.72 6.76 20.27
CA ILE A 154 -10.57 7.84 19.27
C ILE A 154 -11.55 7.68 18.09
N GLY A 155 -11.99 6.47 17.81
CA GLY A 155 -12.76 6.12 16.61
C GLY A 155 -11.89 5.62 15.46
N THR A 156 -12.31 4.51 14.90
CA THR A 156 -11.54 3.76 13.87
C THR A 156 -11.32 4.59 12.61
N GLY A 157 -12.34 5.33 12.16
CA GLY A 157 -12.24 6.16 10.96
C GLY A 157 -11.17 7.26 11.05
N ILE A 158 -11.04 7.92 12.20
CA ILE A 158 -10.03 8.97 12.40
C ILE A 158 -8.61 8.37 12.38
N VAL A 159 -8.41 7.23 13.04
CA VAL A 159 -7.11 6.58 13.13
C VAL A 159 -6.64 6.11 11.75
N PHE A 160 -7.48 5.38 11.01
CA PHE A 160 -7.10 4.90 9.67
C PHE A 160 -7.04 6.03 8.64
N GLY A 161 -7.92 7.05 8.74
CA GLY A 161 -7.84 8.23 7.87
C GLY A 161 -6.56 9.03 8.06
N LEU A 162 -6.08 9.17 9.30
CA LEU A 162 -4.78 9.81 9.58
C LEU A 162 -3.61 8.97 9.07
N GLN A 163 -3.68 7.64 9.20
CA GLN A 163 -2.66 6.74 8.63
C GLN A 163 -2.58 6.91 7.13
N GLU A 164 -3.71 6.84 6.43
CA GLU A 164 -3.78 7.00 4.97
C GLU A 164 -3.23 8.36 4.51
N ALA A 165 -3.59 9.45 5.21
CA ALA A 165 -3.06 10.77 4.87
C ALA A 165 -1.53 10.86 5.02
N LEU A 166 -0.96 10.22 6.04
CA LEU A 166 0.49 10.17 6.24
C LEU A 166 1.18 9.22 5.26
N ASP A 167 0.55 8.11 4.89
CA ASP A 167 1.03 7.21 3.85
C ASP A 167 1.12 7.95 2.49
N GLN A 168 0.11 8.74 2.13
CA GLN A 168 0.12 9.54 0.89
C GLN A 168 1.18 10.65 0.88
N ILE A 169 1.45 11.29 2.04
CA ILE A 169 2.56 12.23 2.16
C ILE A 169 3.90 11.51 1.89
N GLY A 170 4.08 10.32 2.44
CA GLY A 170 5.25 9.49 2.20
C GLY A 170 5.39 9.07 0.74
N ALA A 171 4.30 8.64 0.12
CA ALA A 171 4.25 8.23 -1.29
C ALA A 171 4.60 9.37 -2.26
N PHE A 172 4.21 10.61 -1.93
CA PHE A 172 4.63 11.81 -2.67
C PHE A 172 6.10 12.16 -2.43
N ALA A 173 6.54 12.17 -1.18
CA ALA A 173 7.87 12.64 -0.80
C ALA A 173 8.99 11.68 -1.23
N GLY A 174 8.72 10.37 -1.27
CA GLY A 174 9.72 9.36 -1.61
C GLY A 174 10.36 9.57 -2.98
N PRO A 175 9.59 9.63 -4.09
CA PRO A 175 10.15 9.90 -5.42
C PRO A 175 10.87 11.25 -5.51
N MET A 176 10.46 12.25 -4.72
CA MET A 176 11.12 13.57 -4.69
C MET A 176 12.57 13.48 -4.19
N VAL A 177 12.93 12.48 -3.39
CA VAL A 177 14.33 12.23 -3.00
C VAL A 177 15.20 11.99 -4.24
N PHE A 178 14.78 11.12 -5.15
CA PHE A 178 15.50 10.86 -6.39
C PHE A 178 15.46 12.05 -7.34
N THR A 179 14.32 12.72 -7.45
CA THR A 179 14.19 13.96 -8.24
C THR A 179 15.20 15.00 -7.77
N ALA A 180 15.31 15.25 -6.45
CA ALA A 180 16.26 16.20 -5.89
C ALA A 180 17.72 15.83 -6.20
N VAL A 181 18.07 14.54 -6.07
CA VAL A 181 19.41 14.04 -6.41
C VAL A 181 19.74 14.26 -7.88
N PHE A 182 18.81 13.98 -8.80
CA PHE A 182 19.04 14.18 -10.24
C PHE A 182 19.15 15.66 -10.61
N LEU A 183 18.37 16.54 -9.97
CA LEU A 183 18.44 17.98 -10.21
C LEU A 183 19.73 18.59 -9.66
N GLU A 184 20.15 18.19 -8.46
CA GLU A 184 21.34 18.73 -7.80
C GLU A 184 22.63 18.22 -8.47
N SER A 185 22.69 16.93 -8.79
CA SER A 185 23.86 16.32 -9.42
C SER A 185 24.00 16.64 -10.91
N GLY A 186 22.91 17.01 -11.58
CA GLY A 186 22.86 17.14 -13.04
C GLY A 186 23.13 15.83 -13.80
N ARG A 187 23.13 14.68 -13.13
CA ARG A 187 23.51 13.36 -13.64
C ARG A 187 22.35 12.38 -13.49
N THR A 188 22.29 11.41 -14.41
CA THR A 188 21.32 10.31 -14.45
C THR A 188 21.99 8.97 -14.74
N ASP A 189 23.26 8.86 -14.33
CA ASP A 189 24.06 7.65 -14.42
C ASP A 189 23.86 6.74 -13.19
N VAL A 190 24.49 5.58 -13.21
CA VAL A 190 24.44 4.59 -12.11
C VAL A 190 24.77 5.24 -10.76
N ALA A 191 25.80 6.14 -10.72
CA ALA A 191 26.22 6.78 -9.47
C ALA A 191 25.14 7.71 -8.91
N ALA A 192 24.38 8.42 -9.74
CA ALA A 192 23.28 9.27 -9.29
C ALA A 192 22.15 8.44 -8.66
N TYR A 193 21.78 7.28 -9.25
CA TYR A 193 20.83 6.38 -8.63
C TYR A 193 21.33 5.82 -7.30
N GLN A 194 22.60 5.40 -7.25
CA GLN A 194 23.23 4.91 -6.01
C GLN A 194 23.19 5.97 -4.89
N LEU A 195 23.44 7.24 -5.24
CA LEU A 195 23.30 8.36 -4.31
C LEU A 195 21.83 8.53 -3.83
N GLY A 196 20.85 8.41 -4.74
CA GLY A 196 19.43 8.43 -4.38
C GLY A 196 19.06 7.35 -3.36
N TYR A 197 19.52 6.13 -3.57
CA TYR A 197 19.34 5.05 -2.58
C TYR A 197 20.07 5.35 -1.26
N ALA A 198 21.27 5.93 -1.30
CA ALA A 198 22.02 6.26 -0.10
C ALA A 198 21.28 7.28 0.79
N TRP A 199 20.58 8.25 0.20
CA TRP A 199 19.72 9.19 0.93
C TRP A 199 18.54 8.53 1.65
N LEU A 200 18.22 7.29 1.34
CA LEU A 200 17.18 6.53 2.07
C LEU A 200 17.70 5.93 3.39
N PHE A 201 19.02 5.82 3.63
CA PHE A 201 19.56 5.31 4.91
C PHE A 201 19.09 6.10 6.13
N PRO A 202 19.19 7.45 6.17
CA PRO A 202 18.66 8.23 7.29
C PRO A 202 17.16 8.01 7.50
N VAL A 203 16.39 7.89 6.42
CA VAL A 203 14.93 7.67 6.50
C VAL A 203 14.63 6.31 7.12
N VAL A 204 15.34 5.24 6.73
CA VAL A 204 15.20 3.91 7.35
C VAL A 204 15.56 3.94 8.82
N ALA A 205 16.61 4.68 9.21
CA ALA A 205 16.97 4.87 10.63
C ALA A 205 15.81 5.50 11.41
N LEU A 206 15.16 6.53 10.86
CA LEU A 206 13.97 7.14 11.46
C LEU A 206 12.80 6.17 11.59
N VAL A 207 12.55 5.31 10.56
CA VAL A 207 11.55 4.24 10.64
C VAL A 207 11.83 3.32 11.82
N VAL A 208 13.06 2.81 11.95
CA VAL A 208 13.43 1.86 13.00
C VAL A 208 13.28 2.52 14.38
N ILE A 209 13.75 3.77 14.53
CA ILE A 209 13.60 4.52 15.79
C ILE A 209 12.13 4.69 16.14
N ALA A 210 11.28 5.10 15.20
CA ALA A 210 9.85 5.30 15.43
C ALA A 210 9.13 3.99 15.79
N VAL A 211 9.46 2.85 15.13
CA VAL A 211 8.92 1.53 15.45
C VAL A 211 9.32 1.09 16.87
N VAL A 212 10.59 1.26 17.23
CA VAL A 212 11.09 0.89 18.57
C VAL A 212 10.44 1.78 19.64
N CYS A 213 10.26 3.07 19.38
CA CYS A 213 9.54 3.98 20.27
C CYS A 213 8.06 3.53 20.44
N ALA A 214 7.36 3.24 19.34
CA ALA A 214 5.99 2.76 19.38
C ALA A 214 5.87 1.45 20.18
N TRP A 215 6.75 0.49 19.92
CA TRP A 215 6.83 -0.77 20.64
C TRP A 215 6.99 -0.54 22.16
N ARG A 216 7.99 0.26 22.56
CA ARG A 216 8.25 0.56 23.99
C ARG A 216 7.06 1.21 24.68
N VAL A 217 6.41 2.17 24.02
CA VAL A 217 5.26 2.87 24.59
C VAL A 217 4.07 1.92 24.74
N VAL A 218 3.74 1.15 23.70
CA VAL A 218 2.60 0.21 23.75
C VAL A 218 2.82 -0.87 24.82
N THR A 219 4.02 -1.45 24.88
CA THR A 219 4.35 -2.52 25.85
C THR A 219 4.40 -1.98 27.27
N ARG A 220 5.05 -0.82 27.51
CA ARG A 220 5.17 -0.21 28.85
C ARG A 220 3.80 0.15 29.45
N PHE A 221 2.87 0.63 28.62
CA PHE A 221 1.56 1.08 29.09
C PHE A 221 0.44 0.05 28.85
N LYS A 222 0.77 -1.14 28.37
CA LYS A 222 -0.20 -2.24 28.08
C LYS A 222 -1.41 -1.73 27.31
N LEU A 223 -1.17 -0.96 26.24
CA LEU A 223 -2.23 -0.33 25.46
C LEU A 223 -2.97 -1.31 24.55
N VAL A 224 -2.35 -2.43 24.21
CA VAL A 224 -2.87 -3.51 23.35
C VAL A 224 -2.84 -4.81 24.14
N GLU A 225 -3.92 -5.58 24.03
CA GLU A 225 -4.00 -6.90 24.66
C GLU A 225 -3.43 -7.96 23.71
N GLU A 226 -2.51 -8.78 24.21
CA GLU A 226 -2.01 -9.95 23.50
C GLU A 226 -2.98 -11.11 23.78
N GLY A 227 -3.71 -11.53 22.77
CA GLY A 227 -4.65 -12.65 22.86
C GLY A 227 -5.15 -13.09 21.49
N ALA A 228 -5.33 -14.40 21.31
CA ALA A 228 -5.84 -14.97 20.07
C ALA A 228 -7.31 -14.56 19.85
N ALA A 229 -7.60 -13.90 18.72
CA ALA A 229 -8.97 -13.68 18.29
C ALA A 229 -9.55 -15.00 17.76
N GLY A 230 -10.57 -15.55 18.44
CA GLY A 230 -11.17 -16.82 18.09
C GLY A 230 -11.71 -16.85 16.65
N ALA A 231 -11.24 -17.81 15.85
CA ALA A 231 -11.71 -18.05 14.49
C ALA A 231 -13.20 -18.46 14.48
N SER A 232 -14.03 -17.74 13.73
CA SER A 232 -15.46 -18.03 13.60
C SER A 232 -15.75 -18.87 12.36
N LYS A 233 -16.49 -19.99 12.52
CA LYS A 233 -16.74 -21.02 11.51
C LYS A 233 -18.05 -20.87 10.69
N ASP A 234 -18.75 -19.72 10.65
CA ASP A 234 -20.07 -19.65 10.05
C ASP A 234 -20.19 -18.91 8.72
N ALA A 235 -21.14 -19.38 7.91
CA ALA A 235 -21.73 -18.96 6.61
C ALA A 235 -20.84 -18.35 5.50
N GLY A 236 -20.83 -18.94 4.28
CA GLY A 236 -19.98 -18.61 3.12
C GLY A 236 -20.20 -17.21 2.49
N PRO A 237 -19.29 -16.76 1.62
CA PRO A 237 -19.45 -15.53 0.86
C PRO A 237 -20.69 -15.58 -0.04
N ALA A 238 -21.25 -14.41 -0.39
CA ALA A 238 -22.40 -14.31 -1.27
C ALA A 238 -22.14 -15.04 -2.61
N ALA A 239 -23.20 -15.59 -3.24
CA ALA A 239 -23.09 -16.30 -4.52
C ALA A 239 -22.42 -15.49 -5.65
N ILE A 240 -22.39 -14.16 -5.51
CA ILE A 240 -21.75 -13.22 -6.43
C ILE A 240 -20.23 -13.07 -6.22
N PHE A 241 -19.71 -13.51 -5.08
CA PHE A 241 -18.31 -13.36 -4.71
C PHE A 241 -17.31 -14.02 -5.68
N PRO A 242 -17.54 -15.25 -6.20
CA PRO A 242 -16.66 -15.84 -7.21
C PRO A 242 -16.58 -15.02 -8.50
N LEU A 243 -17.71 -14.44 -8.92
CA LEU A 243 -17.74 -13.58 -10.10
C LEU A 243 -16.94 -12.28 -9.86
N TYR A 244 -17.02 -11.74 -8.65
CA TYR A 244 -16.20 -10.59 -8.23
C TYR A 244 -14.71 -10.95 -8.19
N MET A 245 -14.33 -12.14 -7.73
CA MET A 245 -12.93 -12.60 -7.77
C MET A 245 -12.41 -12.74 -9.21
N ALA A 246 -13.23 -13.26 -10.14
CA ALA A 246 -12.86 -13.27 -11.55
C ALA A 246 -12.66 -11.86 -12.13
N PHE A 247 -13.55 -10.92 -11.82
CA PHE A 247 -13.34 -9.49 -12.15
C PHE A 247 -12.03 -8.96 -11.58
N THR A 248 -11.75 -9.20 -10.29
CA THR A 248 -10.53 -8.79 -9.62
C THR A 248 -9.28 -9.30 -10.32
N PHE A 249 -9.27 -10.57 -10.72
CA PHE A 249 -8.15 -11.18 -11.44
C PHE A 249 -7.86 -10.44 -12.75
N PHE A 250 -8.84 -10.25 -13.61
CA PHE A 250 -8.63 -9.59 -14.91
C PHE A 250 -8.31 -8.10 -14.77
N ALA A 251 -8.96 -7.38 -13.86
CA ALA A 251 -8.68 -5.98 -13.59
C ALA A 251 -7.26 -5.77 -13.04
N SER A 252 -6.80 -6.63 -12.12
CA SER A 252 -5.42 -6.54 -11.62
C SER A 252 -4.39 -7.01 -12.65
N ALA A 253 -4.75 -7.97 -13.51
CA ALA A 253 -3.90 -8.40 -14.62
C ALA A 253 -3.76 -7.32 -15.70
N GLY A 254 -4.79 -6.49 -15.92
CA GLY A 254 -4.76 -5.37 -16.85
C GLY A 254 -4.00 -4.14 -16.36
N LEU A 255 -3.65 -4.08 -15.07
CA LEU A 255 -2.92 -2.95 -14.49
C LEU A 255 -1.45 -2.96 -14.93
N VAL A 256 -1.03 -1.96 -15.71
CA VAL A 256 0.37 -1.81 -16.14
C VAL A 256 1.24 -1.48 -14.92
N ALA A 257 2.28 -2.28 -14.67
CA ALA A 257 3.23 -1.99 -13.59
C ALA A 257 4.02 -0.71 -13.91
N PHE A 258 4.16 0.19 -12.90
CA PHE A 258 4.95 1.42 -13.09
C PHE A 258 6.39 1.14 -13.51
N SER A 259 6.97 0.01 -13.10
CA SER A 259 8.31 -0.41 -13.52
C SER A 259 8.46 -0.54 -15.05
N ILE A 260 7.41 -1.01 -15.75
CA ILE A 260 7.39 -1.09 -17.21
C ILE A 260 7.28 0.31 -17.82
N ILE A 261 6.47 1.20 -17.21
CA ILE A 261 6.34 2.60 -17.65
C ILE A 261 7.68 3.32 -17.48
N GLY A 262 8.29 3.26 -16.28
CA GLY A 262 9.58 3.88 -16.00
C GLY A 262 10.70 3.33 -16.87
N PHE A 263 10.71 2.01 -17.10
CA PHE A 263 11.61 1.36 -18.04
C PHE A 263 11.45 1.93 -19.47
N HIS A 264 10.22 2.02 -19.97
CA HIS A 264 9.93 2.56 -21.31
C HIS A 264 10.40 4.01 -21.45
N LEU A 265 9.99 4.87 -20.52
CA LEU A 265 10.32 6.30 -20.57
C LEU A 265 11.83 6.54 -20.52
N LYS A 266 12.57 5.73 -19.75
CA LYS A 266 14.04 5.77 -19.69
C LYS A 266 14.68 5.21 -20.95
N SER A 267 14.32 3.99 -21.35
CA SER A 267 14.97 3.30 -22.47
C SER A 267 14.73 3.99 -23.82
N ARG A 268 13.61 4.70 -23.98
CA ARG A 268 13.27 5.49 -25.15
C ARG A 268 13.74 6.95 -25.08
N GLY A 269 14.24 7.40 -23.91
CA GLY A 269 14.66 8.77 -23.72
C GLY A 269 13.53 9.80 -23.86
N VAL A 270 12.28 9.43 -23.51
CA VAL A 270 11.10 10.28 -23.72
C VAL A 270 11.16 11.53 -22.86
N ILE A 271 11.58 11.38 -21.62
CA ILE A 271 11.74 12.47 -20.63
C ILE A 271 12.95 12.18 -19.73
N ALA A 272 13.47 13.21 -19.08
CA ALA A 272 14.57 13.08 -18.14
C ALA A 272 14.18 12.26 -16.90
N ASP A 273 15.12 11.53 -16.31
CA ASP A 273 14.90 10.63 -15.18
C ASP A 273 14.24 11.32 -13.99
N GLY A 274 14.68 12.55 -13.64
CA GLY A 274 14.07 13.35 -12.61
C GLY A 274 12.60 13.73 -12.91
N ALA A 275 12.26 13.90 -14.19
CA ALA A 275 10.87 14.15 -14.59
C ALA A 275 10.02 12.87 -14.45
N ILE A 276 10.59 11.67 -14.70
CA ILE A 276 9.87 10.40 -14.50
C ILE A 276 9.49 10.23 -13.02
N THR A 277 10.44 10.45 -12.11
CA THR A 277 10.18 10.36 -10.65
C THR A 277 9.22 11.45 -10.17
N THR A 278 9.33 12.67 -10.69
CA THR A 278 8.39 13.77 -10.41
C THR A 278 6.97 13.42 -10.87
N LEU A 279 6.80 12.93 -12.09
CA LEU A 279 5.49 12.54 -12.62
C LEU A 279 4.89 11.37 -11.83
N TYR A 280 5.72 10.46 -11.32
CA TYR A 280 5.24 9.43 -10.40
C TYR A 280 4.71 10.03 -9.09
N SER A 281 5.40 11.00 -8.50
CA SER A 281 4.87 11.73 -7.33
C SER A 281 3.52 12.41 -7.62
N VAL A 282 3.39 13.02 -8.81
CA VAL A 282 2.11 13.62 -9.24
C VAL A 282 1.04 12.54 -9.38
N ALA A 283 1.38 11.37 -9.93
CA ALA A 283 0.45 10.25 -10.03
C ALA A 283 -0.04 9.79 -8.65
N MET A 284 0.80 9.81 -7.60
CA MET A 284 0.38 9.49 -6.23
C MET A 284 -0.58 10.55 -5.64
N ILE A 285 -0.42 11.82 -5.98
CA ILE A 285 -1.43 12.84 -5.61
C ILE A 285 -2.76 12.57 -6.31
N VAL A 286 -2.71 12.24 -7.61
CA VAL A 286 -3.93 11.91 -8.38
C VAL A 286 -4.60 10.66 -7.82
N ASP A 287 -3.82 9.65 -7.42
CA ASP A 287 -4.27 8.43 -6.72
C ASP A 287 -5.04 8.79 -5.44
N ALA A 288 -4.45 9.59 -4.55
CA ALA A 288 -5.09 10.03 -3.32
C ALA A 288 -6.42 10.75 -3.57
N ILE A 289 -6.45 11.67 -4.54
CA ILE A 289 -7.66 12.41 -4.92
C ILE A 289 -8.71 11.44 -5.50
N ALA A 290 -8.30 10.55 -6.40
CA ALA A 290 -9.19 9.55 -7.01
C ALA A 290 -9.78 8.61 -5.96
N ALA A 291 -8.97 8.14 -5.01
CA ALA A 291 -9.42 7.30 -3.89
C ALA A 291 -10.55 7.98 -3.10
N LEU A 292 -10.39 9.27 -2.76
CA LEU A 292 -11.40 10.05 -2.04
C LEU A 292 -12.66 10.30 -2.88
N VAL A 293 -12.48 10.75 -4.13
CA VAL A 293 -13.62 11.13 -5.01
C VAL A 293 -14.44 9.89 -5.38
N ILE A 294 -13.78 8.82 -5.82
CA ILE A 294 -14.47 7.60 -6.28
C ILE A 294 -14.99 6.79 -5.09
N GLY A 295 -14.27 6.78 -3.94
CA GLY A 295 -14.76 6.24 -2.69
C GLY A 295 -16.05 6.92 -2.23
N ARG A 296 -16.10 8.27 -2.27
CA ARG A 296 -17.33 9.01 -1.98
C ARG A 296 -18.44 8.72 -3.00
N LEU A 297 -18.12 8.61 -4.28
CA LEU A 297 -19.09 8.24 -5.31
C LEU A 297 -19.68 6.86 -5.05
N TYR A 298 -18.86 5.90 -4.64
CA TYR A 298 -19.28 4.56 -4.23
C TYR A 298 -20.36 4.62 -3.13
N ASP A 299 -20.13 5.41 -2.09
CA ASP A 299 -21.08 5.56 -0.98
C ASP A 299 -22.35 6.31 -1.39
N VAL A 300 -22.22 7.39 -2.18
CA VAL A 300 -23.38 8.14 -2.70
C VAL A 300 -24.29 7.25 -3.55
N VAL A 301 -23.72 6.41 -4.41
CA VAL A 301 -24.49 5.48 -5.22
C VAL A 301 -25.24 4.47 -4.35
N LYS A 302 -24.60 3.95 -3.29
CA LYS A 302 -25.27 3.05 -2.33
C LYS A 302 -26.47 3.71 -1.65
N VAL A 303 -26.31 4.94 -1.16
CA VAL A 303 -27.36 5.68 -0.49
C VAL A 303 -28.52 5.99 -1.45
N ARG A 304 -28.22 6.48 -2.66
CA ARG A 304 -29.26 6.84 -3.64
C ARG A 304 -30.07 5.64 -4.12
N VAL A 305 -29.45 4.49 -4.30
CA VAL A 305 -30.12 3.27 -4.79
C VAL A 305 -30.76 2.48 -3.64
N GLY A 306 -30.34 2.70 -2.39
CA GLY A 306 -30.82 1.98 -1.22
C GLY A 306 -30.41 0.49 -1.16
N LYS A 307 -29.43 0.08 -1.96
CA LYS A 307 -28.89 -1.29 -1.98
C LYS A 307 -27.42 -1.32 -1.62
N ARG A 308 -27.04 -2.25 -0.76
CA ARG A 308 -25.65 -2.42 -0.29
C ARG A 308 -24.66 -2.66 -1.44
N THR A 309 -25.07 -3.41 -2.45
CA THR A 309 -24.27 -3.76 -3.64
C THR A 309 -24.25 -2.70 -4.73
N ALA A 310 -25.02 -1.62 -4.60
CA ALA A 310 -25.13 -0.60 -5.65
C ALA A 310 -23.81 0.15 -5.92
N GLY A 311 -22.94 0.26 -4.89
CA GLY A 311 -21.60 0.83 -5.04
C GLY A 311 -20.72 0.09 -6.05
N LEU A 312 -20.96 -1.19 -6.31
CA LEU A 312 -20.24 -1.98 -7.33
C LEU A 312 -20.30 -1.35 -8.72
N LYS A 313 -21.28 -0.49 -8.99
CA LYS A 313 -21.36 0.25 -10.27
C LYS A 313 -20.12 1.10 -10.53
N THR A 314 -19.46 1.62 -9.50
CA THR A 314 -18.26 2.45 -9.67
C THR A 314 -17.03 1.68 -10.13
N LEU A 315 -17.05 0.34 -10.06
CA LEU A 315 -15.98 -0.52 -10.57
C LEU A 315 -15.74 -0.36 -12.09
N PHE A 316 -16.71 0.20 -12.86
CA PHE A 316 -16.55 0.44 -14.29
C PHE A 316 -15.37 1.39 -14.61
N VAL A 317 -15.00 2.26 -13.66
CA VAL A 317 -13.89 3.21 -13.81
C VAL A 317 -12.57 2.47 -14.07
N ILE A 318 -12.38 1.30 -13.45
CA ILE A 318 -11.16 0.52 -13.60
C ILE A 318 -10.92 0.14 -15.07
N PRO A 319 -11.72 -0.71 -15.72
CA PRO A 319 -11.45 -1.11 -17.10
C PRO A 319 -11.47 0.07 -18.07
N LEU A 320 -12.33 1.08 -17.84
CA LEU A 320 -12.42 2.26 -18.70
C LEU A 320 -11.12 3.07 -18.70
N CYS A 321 -10.54 3.31 -17.53
CA CYS A 321 -9.31 4.10 -17.40
C CYS A 321 -8.06 3.26 -17.71
N SER A 322 -8.01 1.99 -17.25
CA SER A 322 -6.85 1.10 -17.47
C SER A 322 -6.52 0.89 -18.95
N ILE A 323 -7.53 0.78 -19.82
CA ILE A 323 -7.32 0.67 -21.27
C ILE A 323 -6.50 1.86 -21.81
N GLY A 324 -6.74 3.07 -21.31
CA GLY A 324 -6.04 4.27 -21.78
C GLY A 324 -4.57 4.34 -21.32
N VAL A 325 -4.22 3.72 -20.19
CA VAL A 325 -2.88 3.84 -19.58
C VAL A 325 -1.76 3.46 -20.54
N PRO A 326 -1.69 2.26 -21.17
CA PRO A 326 -0.57 1.90 -22.02
C PRO A 326 -0.44 2.78 -23.27
N PHE A 327 -1.54 3.22 -23.85
CA PHE A 327 -1.51 4.06 -25.06
C PHE A 327 -1.01 5.48 -24.77
N LEU A 328 -1.21 5.97 -23.56
CA LEU A 328 -0.75 7.28 -23.13
C LEU A 328 0.62 7.19 -22.44
N ALA A 329 0.76 6.37 -21.41
CA ALA A 329 1.97 6.31 -20.58
C ALA A 329 3.19 5.69 -21.30
N LEU A 330 2.96 4.83 -22.31
CA LEU A 330 4.02 4.24 -23.15
C LEU A 330 4.13 4.93 -24.52
N SER A 331 3.72 6.21 -24.62
CA SER A 331 3.93 7.01 -25.82
C SER A 331 5.30 7.68 -25.82
N GLU A 332 5.77 8.09 -27.00
CA GLU A 332 7.02 8.85 -27.16
C GLU A 332 6.84 10.35 -26.93
N SER A 333 5.62 10.78 -26.59
CA SER A 333 5.31 12.18 -26.27
C SER A 333 5.30 12.40 -24.76
N ALA A 334 6.10 13.33 -24.24
CA ALA A 334 6.18 13.67 -22.83
C ALA A 334 4.80 14.08 -22.24
N TRP A 335 4.00 14.81 -23.00
CA TRP A 335 2.66 15.26 -22.57
C TRP A 335 1.67 14.10 -22.47
N LEU A 336 1.70 13.18 -23.45
CA LEU A 336 0.86 11.98 -23.41
C LEU A 336 1.29 11.06 -22.27
N ALA A 337 2.60 10.89 -22.06
CA ALA A 337 3.12 10.12 -20.93
C ALA A 337 2.67 10.70 -19.58
N ALA A 338 2.72 12.01 -19.41
CA ALA A 338 2.21 12.68 -18.20
C ALA A 338 0.71 12.46 -18.00
N ALA A 339 -0.09 12.59 -19.07
CA ALA A 339 -1.52 12.27 -19.02
C ALA A 339 -1.80 10.81 -18.69
N GLY A 340 -0.99 9.89 -19.23
CA GLY A 340 -1.04 8.46 -18.94
C GLY A 340 -0.72 8.14 -17.47
N LEU A 341 0.24 8.85 -16.87
CA LEU A 341 0.58 8.70 -15.44
C LEU A 341 -0.51 9.27 -14.53
N ALA A 342 -1.16 10.36 -14.93
CA ALA A 342 -2.34 10.85 -14.20
C ALA A 342 -3.50 9.82 -14.27
N LEU A 343 -3.72 9.21 -15.43
CA LEU A 343 -4.73 8.16 -15.59
C LEU A 343 -4.36 6.90 -14.78
N TYR A 344 -3.07 6.55 -14.72
CA TYR A 344 -2.54 5.49 -13.86
C TYR A 344 -2.87 5.73 -12.39
N GLY A 345 -2.69 6.97 -11.88
CA GLY A 345 -3.07 7.34 -10.51
C GLY A 345 -4.58 7.13 -10.26
N ILE A 346 -5.46 7.52 -11.20
CA ILE A 346 -6.91 7.28 -11.06
C ILE A 346 -7.22 5.78 -10.94
N VAL A 347 -6.57 4.95 -11.76
CA VAL A 347 -6.76 3.49 -11.71
C VAL A 347 -6.30 2.95 -10.37
N LEU A 348 -5.12 3.34 -9.90
CA LEU A 348 -4.53 2.85 -8.65
C LEU A 348 -5.43 3.20 -7.45
N GLY A 349 -5.86 4.46 -7.31
CA GLY A 349 -6.75 4.90 -6.24
C GLY A 349 -8.11 4.20 -6.25
N THR A 350 -8.62 3.88 -7.45
CA THR A 350 -9.85 3.09 -7.57
C THR A 350 -9.64 1.65 -7.11
N HIS A 351 -8.50 1.03 -7.46
CA HIS A 351 -8.15 -0.32 -6.99
C HIS A 351 -8.05 -0.37 -5.46
N GLU A 352 -7.35 0.58 -4.87
CA GLU A 352 -7.10 0.59 -3.42
C GLU A 352 -8.35 0.84 -2.59
N THR A 353 -9.27 1.66 -3.09
CA THR A 353 -10.46 2.09 -2.34
C THR A 353 -11.69 1.25 -2.67
N VAL A 354 -12.10 1.21 -3.95
CA VAL A 354 -13.39 0.64 -4.36
C VAL A 354 -13.35 -0.88 -4.32
N MET A 355 -12.26 -1.49 -4.76
CA MET A 355 -12.19 -2.96 -4.74
C MET A 355 -12.20 -3.51 -3.31
N ARG A 356 -11.56 -2.84 -2.36
CA ARG A 356 -11.62 -3.23 -0.94
C ARG A 356 -13.00 -3.00 -0.32
N SER A 357 -13.66 -1.88 -0.65
CA SER A 357 -15.02 -1.57 -0.18
C SER A 357 -16.03 -2.59 -0.68
N ALA A 358 -15.88 -3.05 -1.93
CA ALA A 358 -16.74 -4.08 -2.51
C ALA A 358 -16.72 -5.40 -1.72
N ILE A 359 -15.54 -5.82 -1.20
CA ILE A 359 -15.44 -7.04 -0.38
C ILE A 359 -16.28 -6.90 0.89
N ALA A 360 -16.20 -5.74 1.56
CA ALA A 360 -16.98 -5.49 2.77
C ALA A 360 -18.49 -5.56 2.52
N ASP A 361 -18.94 -5.17 1.33
CA ASP A 361 -20.35 -5.20 0.94
C ASP A 361 -20.84 -6.57 0.45
N LEU A 362 -19.94 -7.34 -0.15
CA LEU A 362 -20.23 -8.70 -0.66
C LEU A 362 -20.12 -9.79 0.41
N THR A 363 -19.59 -9.47 1.59
CA THR A 363 -19.35 -10.48 2.63
C THR A 363 -19.98 -10.08 3.96
N VAL A 364 -20.42 -11.10 4.72
CA VAL A 364 -20.87 -10.89 6.11
C VAL A 364 -19.67 -10.60 7.01
N PHE A 365 -19.88 -9.80 8.06
CA PHE A 365 -18.81 -9.30 8.93
C PHE A 365 -17.85 -10.38 9.43
N ARG A 366 -18.37 -11.51 9.91
CA ARG A 366 -17.60 -12.64 10.45
C ARG A 366 -16.66 -13.34 9.46
N LYS A 367 -16.79 -13.11 8.13
CA LYS A 367 -16.02 -13.76 7.06
C LYS A 367 -15.17 -12.81 6.25
N ARG A 368 -15.20 -11.53 6.60
CA ARG A 368 -14.42 -10.50 5.89
C ARG A 368 -12.93 -10.82 5.85
N GLY A 369 -12.34 -11.33 6.95
CA GLY A 369 -10.94 -11.71 6.99
C GLY A 369 -10.56 -12.74 5.91
N THR A 370 -11.32 -13.83 5.82
CA THR A 370 -11.12 -14.85 4.77
C THR A 370 -11.34 -14.28 3.37
N ALA A 371 -12.38 -13.44 3.19
CA ALA A 371 -12.69 -12.83 1.90
C ALA A 371 -11.58 -11.86 1.44
N TYR A 372 -11.05 -11.03 2.35
CA TYR A 372 -9.87 -10.20 2.07
C TYR A 372 -8.63 -11.02 1.77
N GLY A 373 -8.44 -12.16 2.47
CA GLY A 373 -7.33 -13.08 2.19
C GLY A 373 -7.40 -13.64 0.78
N ILE A 374 -8.56 -14.17 0.37
CA ILE A 374 -8.79 -14.69 -1.00
C ILE A 374 -8.61 -13.56 -2.03
N PHE A 375 -9.19 -12.40 -1.78
CA PHE A 375 -9.02 -11.23 -2.65
C PHE A 375 -7.54 -10.87 -2.86
N ASN A 376 -6.78 -10.80 -1.79
CA ASN A 376 -5.35 -10.45 -1.87
C ASN A 376 -4.57 -11.47 -2.71
N VAL A 377 -4.84 -12.76 -2.55
CA VAL A 377 -4.19 -13.82 -3.36
C VAL A 377 -4.59 -13.69 -4.83
N VAL A 378 -5.89 -13.51 -5.12
CA VAL A 378 -6.40 -13.38 -6.50
C VAL A 378 -5.85 -12.10 -7.17
N TYR A 379 -5.84 -10.98 -6.44
CA TYR A 379 -5.30 -9.70 -6.91
C TYR A 379 -3.80 -9.83 -7.24
N GLY A 380 -3.01 -10.38 -6.31
CA GLY A 380 -1.58 -10.58 -6.50
C GLY A 380 -1.27 -11.54 -7.66
N LEU A 381 -2.05 -12.63 -7.80
CA LEU A 381 -1.90 -13.58 -8.90
C LEU A 381 -2.24 -12.95 -10.25
N GLY A 382 -3.32 -12.15 -10.33
CA GLY A 382 -3.68 -11.41 -11.53
C GLY A 382 -2.57 -10.43 -11.92
N PHE A 383 -2.09 -9.61 -10.96
CA PHE A 383 -1.02 -8.67 -11.20
C PHE A 383 0.28 -9.37 -11.65
N PHE A 384 0.65 -10.51 -11.04
CA PHE A 384 1.79 -11.33 -11.47
C PHE A 384 1.64 -11.80 -12.91
N ALA A 385 0.51 -12.40 -13.25
CA ALA A 385 0.27 -12.93 -14.59
C ALA A 385 0.28 -11.81 -15.65
N GLY A 386 -0.42 -10.71 -15.38
CA GLY A 386 -0.50 -9.56 -16.28
C GLY A 386 0.84 -8.85 -16.47
N SER A 387 1.51 -8.49 -15.37
CA SER A 387 2.80 -7.81 -15.38
C SER A 387 3.90 -8.62 -16.08
N SER A 388 3.96 -9.95 -15.82
CA SER A 388 4.89 -10.85 -16.49
C SER A 388 4.61 -10.94 -18.00
N LEU A 389 3.33 -11.11 -18.36
CA LEU A 389 2.93 -11.16 -19.77
C LEU A 389 3.23 -9.85 -20.50
N MET A 390 2.90 -8.70 -19.88
CA MET A 390 3.18 -7.38 -20.45
C MET A 390 4.69 -7.14 -20.65
N GLY A 391 5.54 -7.59 -19.71
CA GLY A 391 6.98 -7.51 -19.84
C GLY A 391 7.49 -8.31 -21.06
N ILE A 392 7.01 -9.55 -21.22
CA ILE A 392 7.35 -10.40 -22.38
C ILE A 392 6.89 -9.75 -23.69
N LEU A 393 5.63 -9.28 -23.72
CA LEU A 393 5.08 -8.63 -24.90
C LEU A 393 5.79 -7.32 -25.25
N TYR A 394 6.25 -6.58 -24.24
CA TYR A 394 7.04 -5.37 -24.45
C TYR A 394 8.38 -5.67 -25.12
N ASP A 395 9.10 -6.69 -24.68
CA ASP A 395 10.41 -7.05 -25.28
C ASP A 395 10.28 -7.55 -26.73
N HIS A 396 9.14 -8.19 -27.10
CA HIS A 396 8.94 -8.72 -28.45
C HIS A 396 8.25 -7.74 -29.40
N TRP A 397 7.26 -6.97 -28.91
CA TRP A 397 6.39 -6.11 -29.73
C TRP A 397 6.31 -4.66 -29.24
N GLY A 398 7.08 -4.29 -28.22
CA GLY A 398 7.10 -2.93 -27.69
C GLY A 398 5.78 -2.52 -27.02
N SER A 399 5.55 -1.20 -26.97
CA SER A 399 4.33 -0.63 -26.38
C SER A 399 3.02 -1.11 -27.04
N PRO A 400 2.92 -1.38 -28.38
CA PRO A 400 1.71 -1.93 -28.97
C PRO A 400 1.32 -3.31 -28.41
N GLY A 401 2.30 -4.17 -28.10
CA GLY A 401 2.06 -5.47 -27.49
C GLY A 401 1.43 -5.36 -26.10
N VAL A 402 1.92 -4.41 -25.28
CA VAL A 402 1.33 -4.13 -23.97
C VAL A 402 -0.08 -3.57 -24.12
N GLY A 403 -0.30 -2.63 -25.06
CA GLY A 403 -1.62 -2.05 -25.32
C GLY A 403 -2.66 -3.11 -25.71
N ALA A 404 -2.29 -4.02 -26.62
CA ALA A 404 -3.17 -5.13 -27.03
C ALA A 404 -3.50 -6.07 -25.85
N CYS A 405 -2.51 -6.40 -25.01
CA CYS A 405 -2.70 -7.23 -23.82
C CYS A 405 -3.69 -6.59 -22.84
N VAL A 406 -3.48 -5.31 -22.49
CA VAL A 406 -4.37 -4.57 -21.58
C VAL A 406 -5.78 -4.48 -22.15
N LEU A 407 -5.91 -4.22 -23.44
CA LEU A 407 -7.24 -4.17 -24.10
C LEU A 407 -8.01 -5.48 -23.93
N VAL A 408 -7.36 -6.63 -24.13
CA VAL A 408 -8.00 -7.95 -23.97
C VAL A 408 -8.37 -8.21 -22.50
N LEU A 409 -7.45 -7.94 -21.58
CA LEU A 409 -7.66 -8.21 -20.16
C LEU A 409 -8.76 -7.32 -19.57
N GLU A 410 -8.74 -6.02 -19.91
CA GLU A 410 -9.74 -5.07 -19.41
C GLU A 410 -11.10 -5.21 -20.12
N ALA A 411 -11.14 -5.67 -21.38
CA ALA A 411 -12.39 -6.06 -22.03
C ALA A 411 -13.02 -7.25 -21.30
N ALA A 412 -12.22 -8.24 -20.89
CA ALA A 412 -12.70 -9.35 -20.08
C ALA A 412 -13.21 -8.87 -18.71
N ALA A 413 -12.46 -7.98 -18.04
CA ALA A 413 -12.89 -7.35 -16.78
C ALA A 413 -14.20 -6.59 -16.96
N PHE A 414 -14.36 -5.81 -18.04
CA PHE A 414 -15.58 -5.07 -18.33
C PHE A 414 -16.80 -5.98 -18.57
N LEU A 415 -16.62 -7.08 -19.29
CA LEU A 415 -17.69 -8.10 -19.48
C LEU A 415 -18.10 -8.74 -18.16
N LEU A 416 -17.12 -9.03 -17.29
CA LEU A 416 -17.37 -9.54 -15.94
C LEU A 416 -18.06 -8.51 -15.07
N PHE A 417 -17.67 -7.21 -15.18
CA PHE A 417 -18.35 -6.11 -14.51
C PHE A 417 -19.85 -6.02 -14.91
N ILE A 418 -20.16 -6.12 -16.21
CA ILE A 418 -21.56 -6.10 -16.66
C ILE A 418 -22.35 -7.26 -16.03
N ARG A 419 -21.80 -8.48 -16.02
CA ARG A 419 -22.42 -9.64 -15.38
C ARG A 419 -22.58 -9.45 -13.88
N LEU A 420 -21.55 -8.92 -13.23
CA LEU A 420 -21.55 -8.62 -11.79
C LEU A 420 -22.66 -7.62 -11.44
N ASN A 421 -22.73 -6.51 -12.19
CA ASN A 421 -23.73 -5.47 -11.97
C ASN A 421 -25.16 -5.96 -12.18
N ARG A 422 -25.41 -6.82 -13.18
CA ARG A 422 -26.73 -7.45 -13.41
C ARG A 422 -27.15 -8.38 -12.28
N ARG A 423 -26.21 -9.12 -11.67
CA ARG A 423 -26.51 -10.02 -10.55
C ARG A 423 -26.59 -9.31 -9.21
N ALA A 424 -26.05 -8.09 -9.11
CA ALA A 424 -26.09 -7.27 -7.92
C ALA A 424 -27.38 -6.41 -7.82
N GLN A 425 -28.09 -6.26 -8.92
CA GLN A 425 -29.40 -5.59 -8.99
C GLN A 425 -30.52 -6.50 -8.51
#